data_60d665636fe86910e717213c49c2395f
#
_entry.id   60d665636fe86910e717213c49c2395f
#
_cell.length_a   1.000
_cell.length_b   1.000
_cell.length_c   1.000
_cell.angle_alpha   90.00
_cell.angle_beta   90.00
_cell.angle_gamma   90.00
#
_symmetry.space_group_name_H-M   'P 1'
#
loop_
_entity.id
_entity.type
_entity.pdbx_description
1 polymer ?
#
loop_
_entity_poly.entity_id
_entity_poly.type
_entity_poly.pdbx_seq_one_letter_code
_entity_poly.pdbx_strand_id
1 'polypeptide(L)'
;MVGRGVRSTTLPPGLAPTYGDVVSGEGLEEAFQSADVVVNLVAVIRERGLQTFEAVNAQGTANVVAAATRAQVRRLVQFSAIGADPDPNFPYLLSKWRGEQAVAASSLEWVIIRSSTIFGKGDGFFSLLAKAISLPAPFLIIPGDGTALFQPIDADDGAHCLLAGVEEDARACHLYEIGGPDQVTLEQITLAIAHVIDKEWFGIAKRKPLHLDPRLIRPGAMVMDRVLANPLVTPQQLDMLAKPNVTRLDAVRSEFGFEPRPMWGNLGYLKRPSRWPKLAA
;
A
#
# COMPACT_ATOMS: atom_id res chain seq x y z
N MET A 1 -5.45 -4.81 18.47
CA MET A 1 -5.60 -4.13 17.15
C MET A 1 -6.49 -2.92 17.29
N VAL A 2 -6.02 -1.75 16.84
CA VAL A 2 -6.70 -0.46 17.05
C VAL A 2 -7.32 0.03 15.74
N GLY A 3 -8.55 0.57 15.78
CA GLY A 3 -9.19 1.17 14.60
C GLY A 3 -10.68 1.48 14.82
N ARG A 4 -11.26 2.31 13.95
CA ARG A 4 -12.68 2.74 14.05
C ARG A 4 -13.68 1.61 13.87
N GLY A 5 -13.40 0.64 13.01
CA GLY A 5 -14.32 -0.47 12.66
C GLY A 5 -14.02 -1.79 13.35
N VAL A 6 -13.03 -1.85 14.23
CA VAL A 6 -12.49 -3.12 14.76
C VAL A 6 -13.51 -3.86 15.66
N ARG A 7 -14.44 -3.13 16.32
CA ARG A 7 -15.45 -3.73 17.20
C ARG A 7 -16.39 -4.73 16.50
N SER A 8 -16.55 -4.61 15.18
CA SER A 8 -17.41 -5.46 14.36
C SER A 8 -16.67 -6.56 13.61
N THR A 9 -15.36 -6.67 13.79
CA THR A 9 -14.51 -7.60 13.04
C THR A 9 -14.16 -8.81 13.91
N THR A 10 -14.37 -10.03 13.39
CA THR A 10 -13.86 -11.25 14.01
C THR A 10 -12.34 -11.28 13.81
N LEU A 11 -11.60 -11.18 14.92
CA LEU A 11 -10.15 -11.20 14.92
C LEU A 11 -9.61 -12.61 15.17
N PRO A 12 -8.40 -12.91 14.67
CA PRO A 12 -7.70 -14.13 15.06
C PRO A 12 -7.50 -14.23 16.58
N PRO A 13 -7.35 -15.47 17.13
CA PRO A 13 -7.03 -15.66 18.53
C PRO A 13 -5.79 -14.87 18.96
N GLY A 14 -5.82 -14.31 20.17
CA GLY A 14 -4.73 -13.50 20.72
C GLY A 14 -4.78 -12.01 20.35
N LEU A 15 -5.71 -11.59 19.49
CA LEU A 15 -5.91 -10.18 19.16
C LEU A 15 -7.14 -9.62 19.89
N ALA A 16 -6.95 -8.52 20.61
CA ALA A 16 -8.03 -7.76 21.23
C ALA A 16 -8.37 -6.51 20.39
N PRO A 17 -9.66 -6.26 20.05
CA PRO A 17 -10.06 -5.05 19.35
C PRO A 17 -10.15 -3.88 20.31
N THR A 18 -9.58 -2.74 19.94
CA THR A 18 -9.68 -1.48 20.69
C THR A 18 -10.05 -0.35 19.75
N TYR A 19 -10.91 0.54 20.19
CA TYR A 19 -11.28 1.71 19.41
C TYR A 19 -10.12 2.71 19.36
N GLY A 20 -9.94 3.37 18.23
CA GLY A 20 -9.05 4.49 18.04
C GLY A 20 -9.23 5.10 16.65
N ASP A 21 -9.21 6.41 16.58
CA ASP A 21 -9.30 7.18 15.33
C ASP A 21 -8.06 8.05 15.16
N VAL A 22 -7.26 7.76 14.14
CA VAL A 22 -6.03 8.52 13.84
C VAL A 22 -6.33 9.96 13.43
N VAL A 23 -7.50 10.25 12.83
CA VAL A 23 -7.84 11.60 12.35
C VAL A 23 -8.15 12.54 13.52
N SER A 24 -8.95 12.08 14.48
CA SER A 24 -9.28 12.86 15.68
C SER A 24 -8.27 12.67 16.83
N GLY A 25 -7.53 11.56 16.83
CA GLY A 25 -6.69 11.14 17.96
C GLY A 25 -7.47 10.44 19.09
N GLU A 26 -8.80 10.37 18.98
CA GLU A 26 -9.67 9.79 19.99
C GLU A 26 -9.37 8.31 20.24
N GLY A 27 -9.24 7.91 21.50
CA GLY A 27 -9.03 6.53 21.93
C GLY A 27 -7.64 5.97 21.64
N LEU A 28 -6.72 6.74 21.04
CA LEU A 28 -5.38 6.22 20.72
C LEU A 28 -4.52 6.06 21.96
N GLU A 29 -4.52 7.03 22.88
CA GLU A 29 -3.70 6.97 24.08
C GLU A 29 -4.12 5.80 24.99
N GLU A 30 -5.42 5.64 25.21
CA GLU A 30 -5.99 4.54 25.98
C GLU A 30 -5.67 3.17 25.32
N ALA A 31 -5.73 3.14 23.98
CA ALA A 31 -5.42 1.93 23.24
C ALA A 31 -3.94 1.54 23.29
N PHE A 32 -3.06 2.50 23.54
CA PHE A 32 -1.60 2.29 23.62
C PHE A 32 -1.10 2.09 25.05
N GLN A 33 -1.94 2.29 26.09
CA GLN A 33 -1.57 1.96 27.45
C GLN A 33 -1.09 0.51 27.57
N SER A 34 0.06 0.32 28.18
CA SER A 34 0.72 -0.97 28.36
C SER A 34 1.21 -1.63 27.05
N ALA A 35 1.29 -0.90 25.95
CA ALA A 35 1.92 -1.39 24.73
C ALA A 35 3.42 -1.08 24.73
N ASP A 36 4.26 -2.06 24.49
CA ASP A 36 5.71 -1.84 24.31
C ASP A 36 6.02 -1.25 22.94
N VAL A 37 5.29 -1.70 21.92
CA VAL A 37 5.49 -1.30 20.52
C VAL A 37 4.15 -0.96 19.86
N VAL A 38 4.13 0.13 19.10
CA VAL A 38 3.02 0.49 18.21
C VAL A 38 3.46 0.31 16.76
N VAL A 39 2.67 -0.43 15.97
CA VAL A 39 2.88 -0.57 14.52
C VAL A 39 1.80 0.24 13.81
N ASN A 40 2.17 1.31 13.13
CA ASN A 40 1.24 2.15 12.37
C ASN A 40 1.18 1.73 10.90
N LEU A 41 0.11 1.03 10.54
CA LEU A 41 -0.19 0.61 9.17
C LEU A 41 -1.26 1.49 8.51
N VAL A 42 -1.78 2.49 9.24
CA VAL A 42 -2.91 3.29 8.77
C VAL A 42 -2.48 4.21 7.65
N ALA A 43 -3.13 4.08 6.50
CA ALA A 43 -2.98 5.01 5.39
C ALA A 43 -4.22 4.97 4.49
N VAL A 44 -4.46 6.06 3.77
CA VAL A 44 -5.39 6.11 2.64
C VAL A 44 -4.60 6.36 1.37
N ILE A 45 -4.96 5.65 0.30
CA ILE A 45 -4.41 5.83 -1.05
C ILE A 45 -5.37 6.61 -1.96
N ARG A 46 -6.48 7.05 -1.41
CA ARG A 46 -7.54 7.82 -2.05
C ARG A 46 -8.26 8.67 -1.00
N GLU A 47 -8.53 9.90 -1.37
CA GLU A 47 -9.27 10.82 -0.49
C GLU A 47 -10.78 10.63 -0.60
N ARG A 48 -11.47 10.69 0.55
CA ARG A 48 -12.93 10.66 0.65
C ARG A 48 -13.44 11.42 1.86
N GLY A 49 -14.21 12.46 1.63
CA GLY A 49 -14.75 13.29 2.71
C GLY A 49 -13.66 13.76 3.65
N LEU A 50 -13.75 13.45 4.92
CA LEU A 50 -12.74 13.80 5.93
C LEU A 50 -11.47 12.95 5.87
N GLN A 51 -11.46 11.87 5.10
CA GLN A 51 -10.28 11.00 4.93
C GLN A 51 -9.42 11.54 3.79
N THR A 52 -8.70 12.62 4.04
CA THR A 52 -7.72 13.19 3.11
C THR A 52 -6.33 12.61 3.36
N PHE A 53 -5.43 12.75 2.39
CA PHE A 53 -4.02 12.37 2.58
C PHE A 53 -3.41 13.12 3.75
N GLU A 54 -3.67 14.42 3.87
CA GLU A 54 -3.18 15.23 4.98
C GLU A 54 -3.75 14.76 6.32
N ALA A 55 -5.07 14.57 6.40
CA ALA A 55 -5.72 14.22 7.67
C ALA A 55 -5.34 12.82 8.17
N VAL A 56 -5.18 11.82 7.26
CA VAL A 56 -4.92 10.43 7.67
C VAL A 56 -3.43 10.12 7.68
N ASN A 57 -2.72 10.40 6.56
CA ASN A 57 -1.34 9.94 6.41
C ASN A 57 -0.34 10.85 7.13
N ALA A 58 -0.56 12.18 7.13
CA ALA A 58 0.34 13.13 7.78
C ALA A 58 -0.11 13.41 9.22
N GLN A 59 -1.23 14.11 9.42
CA GLN A 59 -1.71 14.49 10.75
C GLN A 59 -2.08 13.26 11.58
N GLY A 60 -2.69 12.24 10.95
CA GLY A 60 -3.01 10.99 11.63
C GLY A 60 -1.78 10.28 12.18
N THR A 61 -0.66 10.26 11.44
CA THR A 61 0.61 9.73 11.94
C THR A 61 1.15 10.59 13.08
N ALA A 62 1.05 11.93 13.00
CA ALA A 62 1.45 12.82 14.10
C ALA A 62 0.61 12.56 15.37
N ASN A 63 -0.70 12.32 15.23
CA ASN A 63 -1.57 11.95 16.35
C ASN A 63 -1.17 10.61 16.99
N VAL A 64 -0.79 9.60 16.15
CA VAL A 64 -0.25 8.32 16.64
C VAL A 64 1.05 8.55 17.43
N VAL A 65 1.98 9.35 16.91
CA VAL A 65 3.24 9.71 17.60
C VAL A 65 2.94 10.36 18.94
N ALA A 66 2.07 11.38 18.98
CA ALA A 66 1.72 12.08 20.20
C ALA A 66 1.07 11.14 21.24
N ALA A 67 0.15 10.28 20.83
CA ALA A 67 -0.49 9.31 21.71
C ALA A 67 0.50 8.25 22.23
N ALA A 68 1.37 7.73 21.37
CA ALA A 68 2.40 6.76 21.76
C ALA A 68 3.40 7.36 22.76
N THR A 69 3.78 8.64 22.56
CA THR A 69 4.66 9.34 23.50
C THR A 69 4.00 9.53 24.87
N ARG A 70 2.72 9.95 24.92
CA ARG A 70 1.97 10.10 26.19
C ARG A 70 1.76 8.77 26.91
N ALA A 71 1.51 7.70 26.15
CA ALA A 71 1.38 6.35 26.68
C ALA A 71 2.74 5.69 27.05
N GLN A 72 3.84 6.40 26.88
CA GLN A 72 5.21 5.92 27.14
C GLN A 72 5.57 4.64 26.39
N VAL A 73 5.06 4.49 25.17
CA VAL A 73 5.44 3.41 24.26
C VAL A 73 6.94 3.50 23.97
N ARG A 74 7.64 2.37 24.02
CA ARG A 74 9.07 2.33 23.76
C ARG A 74 9.38 2.56 22.27
N ARG A 75 8.66 1.88 21.37
CA ARG A 75 8.98 1.88 19.93
C ARG A 75 7.76 2.12 19.05
N LEU A 76 7.97 2.86 17.96
CA LEU A 76 6.98 3.07 16.91
C LEU A 76 7.52 2.55 15.56
N VAL A 77 6.86 1.56 14.98
CA VAL A 77 7.14 1.07 13.62
C VAL A 77 6.15 1.69 12.64
N GLN A 78 6.65 2.52 11.72
CA GLN A 78 5.84 3.22 10.72
C GLN A 78 5.95 2.54 9.37
N PHE A 79 4.82 2.12 8.80
CA PHE A 79 4.78 1.62 7.42
C PHE A 79 4.56 2.77 6.43
N SER A 80 5.49 2.92 5.50
CA SER A 80 5.49 4.00 4.51
C SER A 80 5.59 3.47 3.08
N ALA A 81 5.88 4.32 2.12
CA ALA A 81 5.96 3.97 0.72
C ALA A 81 7.28 4.46 0.10
N ILE A 82 7.87 3.65 -0.77
CA ILE A 82 8.99 4.09 -1.62
C ILE A 82 8.55 5.30 -2.45
N GLY A 83 9.43 6.30 -2.52
CA GLY A 83 9.16 7.57 -3.19
C GLY A 83 8.47 8.62 -2.30
N ALA A 84 8.28 8.35 -0.99
CA ALA A 84 7.85 9.39 -0.04
C ALA A 84 8.87 10.53 -0.03
N ASP A 85 8.47 11.70 -0.53
CA ASP A 85 9.30 12.89 -0.68
C ASP A 85 8.46 14.19 -0.57
N PRO A 86 9.08 15.37 -0.45
CA PRO A 86 8.36 16.63 -0.31
C PRO A 86 7.78 17.20 -1.62
N ASP A 87 7.70 16.43 -2.70
CA ASP A 87 7.16 16.88 -3.99
C ASP A 87 5.64 17.11 -3.93
N PRO A 88 5.15 18.37 -4.10
CA PRO A 88 3.73 18.68 -4.04
C PRO A 88 2.93 18.12 -5.23
N ASN A 89 3.58 17.70 -6.32
CA ASN A 89 2.91 17.08 -7.46
C ASN A 89 2.39 15.68 -7.14
N PHE A 90 2.87 15.06 -6.06
CA PHE A 90 2.45 13.74 -5.59
C PHE A 90 1.87 13.80 -4.16
N PRO A 91 0.64 14.33 -3.97
CA PRO A 91 0.08 14.60 -2.65
C PRO A 91 0.07 13.39 -1.69
N TYR A 92 -0.14 12.17 -2.23
CA TYR A 92 -0.05 10.95 -1.45
C TYR A 92 1.37 10.74 -0.88
N LEU A 93 2.40 10.80 -1.73
CA LEU A 93 3.79 10.60 -1.31
C LEU A 93 4.27 11.70 -0.37
N LEU A 94 3.87 12.95 -0.64
CA LEU A 94 4.12 14.08 0.25
C LEU A 94 3.51 13.85 1.64
N SER A 95 2.27 13.34 1.71
CA SER A 95 1.63 13.07 3.00
C SER A 95 2.32 11.94 3.77
N LYS A 96 2.81 10.89 3.07
CA LYS A 96 3.61 9.84 3.69
C LYS A 96 4.92 10.41 4.23
N TRP A 97 5.62 11.23 3.44
CA TRP A 97 6.84 11.91 3.87
C TRP A 97 6.61 12.76 5.12
N ARG A 98 5.53 13.58 5.16
CA ARG A 98 5.20 14.38 6.36
C ARG A 98 4.96 13.51 7.59
N GLY A 99 4.28 12.38 7.44
CA GLY A 99 4.12 11.40 8.51
C GLY A 99 5.48 10.85 9.00
N GLU A 100 6.39 10.51 8.08
CA GLU A 100 7.75 10.07 8.43
C GLU A 100 8.52 11.15 9.20
N GLN A 101 8.40 12.42 8.80
CA GLN A 101 9.05 13.53 9.53
C GLN A 101 8.54 13.63 10.97
N ALA A 102 7.23 13.46 11.20
CA ALA A 102 6.66 13.45 12.54
C ALA A 102 7.20 12.28 13.39
N VAL A 103 7.37 11.10 12.78
CA VAL A 103 7.95 9.92 13.44
C VAL A 103 9.42 10.15 13.77
N ALA A 104 10.23 10.59 12.79
CA ALA A 104 11.67 10.79 12.96
C ALA A 104 12.03 11.92 13.94
N ALA A 105 11.15 12.91 14.09
CA ALA A 105 11.33 13.99 15.06
C ALA A 105 10.88 13.63 16.49
N SER A 106 10.30 12.44 16.70
CA SER A 106 9.82 12.00 18.02
C SER A 106 10.97 11.53 18.92
N SER A 107 10.70 11.45 20.21
CA SER A 107 11.61 10.86 21.21
C SER A 107 11.51 9.33 21.31
N LEU A 108 10.63 8.72 20.54
CA LEU A 108 10.46 7.26 20.52
C LEU A 108 11.62 6.58 19.80
N GLU A 109 11.90 5.33 20.15
CA GLU A 109 12.63 4.46 19.23
C GLU A 109 11.74 4.25 18.00
N TRP A 110 12.17 4.66 16.83
CA TRP A 110 11.34 4.51 15.64
C TRP A 110 12.00 3.61 14.59
N VAL A 111 11.17 2.93 13.82
CA VAL A 111 11.58 2.23 12.59
C VAL A 111 10.63 2.64 11.49
N ILE A 112 11.15 3.15 10.37
CA ILE A 112 10.36 3.48 9.19
C ILE A 112 10.67 2.46 8.10
N ILE A 113 9.62 1.80 7.60
CA ILE A 113 9.73 0.85 6.49
C ILE A 113 8.96 1.40 5.30
N ARG A 114 9.68 1.84 4.26
CA ARG A 114 9.16 2.22 2.96
C ARG A 114 9.03 0.97 2.09
N SER A 115 7.82 0.56 1.82
CA SER A 115 7.57 -0.58 0.94
C SER A 115 7.35 -0.16 -0.50
N SER A 116 7.80 -1.00 -1.42
CA SER A 116 7.32 -0.99 -2.80
C SER A 116 5.87 -1.50 -2.86
N THR A 117 5.34 -1.64 -4.09
CA THR A 117 4.01 -2.21 -4.32
C THR A 117 3.92 -3.64 -3.78
N ILE A 118 2.93 -3.87 -2.90
CA ILE A 118 2.73 -5.18 -2.27
C ILE A 118 1.80 -6.04 -3.13
N PHE A 119 2.13 -7.32 -3.28
CA PHE A 119 1.24 -8.32 -3.86
C PHE A 119 0.91 -9.41 -2.85
N GLY A 120 -0.28 -10.01 -2.97
CA GLY A 120 -0.73 -11.06 -2.07
C GLY A 120 -2.24 -11.03 -1.89
N LYS A 121 -2.79 -12.02 -1.21
CA LYS A 121 -4.24 -12.10 -0.98
C LYS A 121 -4.75 -10.89 -0.20
N GLY A 122 -5.65 -10.13 -0.83
CA GLY A 122 -6.22 -8.92 -0.24
C GLY A 122 -5.50 -7.62 -0.61
N ASP A 123 -4.49 -7.69 -1.50
CA ASP A 123 -3.83 -6.49 -2.00
C ASP A 123 -4.79 -5.54 -2.73
N GLY A 124 -4.39 -4.26 -2.79
CA GLY A 124 -5.16 -3.23 -3.49
C GLY A 124 -4.78 -3.10 -4.97
N PHE A 125 -3.49 -3.17 -5.32
CA PHE A 125 -2.99 -2.81 -6.64
C PHE A 125 -3.20 -3.94 -7.67
N PHE A 126 -2.67 -5.13 -7.41
CA PHE A 126 -2.75 -6.26 -8.33
C PHE A 126 -4.19 -6.74 -8.51
N SER A 127 -4.95 -6.82 -7.42
CA SER A 127 -6.37 -7.18 -7.45
C SER A 127 -7.21 -6.17 -8.25
N LEU A 128 -6.90 -4.87 -8.15
CA LEU A 128 -7.58 -3.82 -8.90
C LEU A 128 -7.22 -3.86 -10.39
N LEU A 129 -5.94 -4.07 -10.69
CA LEU A 129 -5.46 -4.24 -12.07
C LEU A 129 -6.06 -5.49 -12.71
N ALA A 130 -6.13 -6.62 -11.99
CA ALA A 130 -6.81 -7.83 -12.47
C ALA A 130 -8.29 -7.58 -12.81
N LYS A 131 -9.00 -6.79 -11.99
CA LYS A 131 -10.38 -6.38 -12.30
C LYS A 131 -10.46 -5.52 -13.57
N ALA A 132 -9.56 -4.55 -13.71
CA ALA A 132 -9.52 -3.69 -14.91
C ALA A 132 -9.24 -4.52 -16.18
N ILE A 133 -8.29 -5.44 -16.13
CA ILE A 133 -7.93 -6.35 -17.22
C ILE A 133 -9.09 -7.28 -17.57
N SER A 134 -9.90 -7.69 -16.60
CA SER A 134 -11.06 -8.58 -16.81
C SER A 134 -12.24 -7.91 -17.52
N LEU A 135 -12.24 -6.58 -17.67
CA LEU A 135 -13.27 -5.89 -18.42
C LEU A 135 -13.28 -6.33 -19.90
N PRO A 136 -14.47 -6.39 -20.54
CA PRO A 136 -14.58 -6.75 -21.96
C PRO A 136 -14.01 -5.61 -22.83
N ALA A 137 -12.75 -5.72 -23.18
CA ALA A 137 -12.03 -4.79 -24.03
C ALA A 137 -11.15 -5.55 -25.03
N PRO A 138 -10.94 -5.05 -26.26
CA PRO A 138 -10.12 -5.74 -27.26
C PRO A 138 -8.62 -5.65 -26.96
N PHE A 139 -8.19 -4.75 -26.07
CA PHE A 139 -6.80 -4.48 -25.73
C PHE A 139 -6.58 -4.49 -24.22
N LEU A 140 -5.32 -4.66 -23.82
CA LEU A 140 -4.85 -4.39 -22.45
C LEU A 140 -4.40 -2.93 -22.40
N ILE A 141 -5.19 -2.08 -21.75
CA ILE A 141 -4.85 -0.66 -21.64
C ILE A 141 -3.74 -0.49 -20.61
N ILE A 142 -2.65 0.14 -21.04
CA ILE A 142 -1.49 0.47 -20.21
C ILE A 142 -1.35 1.99 -20.18
N PRO A 143 -1.49 2.63 -19.00
CA PRO A 143 -1.26 4.05 -18.87
C PRO A 143 0.21 4.42 -19.10
N GLY A 144 0.46 5.43 -19.89
CA GLY A 144 1.80 5.90 -20.24
C GLY A 144 2.49 4.98 -21.26
N ASP A 145 3.81 5.01 -21.24
CA ASP A 145 4.66 4.16 -22.08
C ASP A 145 4.87 2.74 -21.51
N GLY A 146 4.38 2.51 -20.29
CA GLY A 146 4.48 1.24 -19.60
C GLY A 146 5.87 0.91 -19.06
N THR A 147 6.84 1.82 -19.15
CA THR A 147 8.25 1.56 -18.79
C THR A 147 8.59 1.84 -17.33
N ALA A 148 7.68 2.51 -16.59
CA ALA A 148 7.89 2.76 -15.17
C ALA A 148 8.15 1.44 -14.42
N LEU A 149 9.21 1.44 -13.61
CA LEU A 149 9.66 0.25 -12.89
C LEU A 149 8.98 0.13 -11.52
N PHE A 150 8.57 -1.07 -11.20
CA PHE A 150 8.03 -1.51 -9.93
C PHE A 150 8.87 -2.66 -9.40
N GLN A 151 8.94 -2.83 -8.09
CA GLN A 151 9.67 -3.92 -7.45
C GLN A 151 8.76 -4.65 -6.46
N PRO A 152 7.73 -5.38 -6.95
CA PRO A 152 6.68 -5.95 -6.11
C PRO A 152 7.23 -6.85 -5.01
N ILE A 153 6.78 -6.63 -3.76
CA ILE A 153 7.12 -7.46 -2.60
C ILE A 153 5.90 -8.28 -2.15
N ASP A 154 6.14 -9.53 -1.79
CA ASP A 154 5.09 -10.40 -1.20
C ASP A 154 4.62 -9.85 0.15
N ALA A 155 3.32 -9.94 0.43
CA ALA A 155 2.73 -9.42 1.66
C ALA A 155 3.28 -10.08 2.93
N ASP A 156 3.56 -11.38 2.90
CA ASP A 156 4.15 -12.10 4.05
C ASP A 156 5.60 -11.67 4.27
N ASP A 157 6.37 -11.43 3.18
CA ASP A 157 7.75 -10.94 3.26
C ASP A 157 7.79 -9.50 3.81
N GLY A 158 6.85 -8.64 3.37
CA GLY A 158 6.68 -7.31 3.94
C GLY A 158 6.31 -7.34 5.43
N ALA A 159 5.46 -8.29 5.83
CA ALA A 159 5.12 -8.51 7.25
C ALA A 159 6.33 -9.02 8.05
N HIS A 160 7.17 -9.87 7.46
CA HIS A 160 8.41 -10.34 8.10
C HIS A 160 9.38 -9.16 8.36
N CYS A 161 9.54 -8.26 7.39
CA CYS A 161 10.34 -7.05 7.61
C CYS A 161 9.77 -6.15 8.72
N LEU A 162 8.42 -6.04 8.81
CA LEU A 162 7.77 -5.31 9.90
C LEU A 162 8.03 -5.95 11.26
N LEU A 163 7.94 -7.26 11.36
CA LEU A 163 8.23 -8.00 12.61
C LEU A 163 9.68 -7.82 13.06
N ALA A 164 10.64 -7.86 12.13
CA ALA A 164 12.02 -7.54 12.44
C ALA A 164 12.18 -6.10 13.00
N GLY A 165 11.43 -5.13 12.46
CA GLY A 165 11.38 -3.77 13.01
C GLY A 165 10.79 -3.68 14.42
N VAL A 166 9.90 -4.61 14.78
CA VAL A 166 9.32 -4.70 16.13
C VAL A 166 10.30 -5.33 17.11
N GLU A 167 10.97 -6.42 16.72
CA GLU A 167 11.71 -7.31 17.62
C GLU A 167 13.18 -6.95 17.76
N GLU A 168 13.83 -6.42 16.71
CA GLU A 168 15.26 -6.19 16.70
C GLU A 168 15.63 -4.77 17.16
N ASP A 169 16.30 -4.64 18.30
CA ASP A 169 16.71 -3.34 18.87
C ASP A 169 17.76 -2.61 17.99
N ALA A 170 18.57 -3.35 17.29
CA ALA A 170 19.56 -2.78 16.37
C ALA A 170 18.95 -1.97 15.21
N ARG A 171 17.63 -2.10 14.97
CA ARG A 171 16.90 -1.38 13.92
C ARG A 171 16.34 -0.03 14.36
N ALA A 172 16.46 0.31 15.65
CA ALA A 172 15.93 1.56 16.18
C ALA A 172 16.54 2.79 15.47
N CYS A 173 15.71 3.81 15.21
CA CYS A 173 16.08 5.06 14.54
C CYS A 173 16.64 4.89 13.12
N HIS A 174 16.14 3.87 12.39
CA HIS A 174 16.52 3.62 11.00
C HIS A 174 15.31 3.61 10.06
N LEU A 175 15.57 4.03 8.81
CA LEU A 175 14.66 3.93 7.70
C LEU A 175 15.16 2.84 6.75
N TYR A 176 14.26 1.91 6.40
CA TYR A 176 14.52 0.82 5.46
C TYR A 176 13.61 0.94 4.26
N GLU A 177 14.13 0.66 3.07
CA GLU A 177 13.33 0.48 1.86
C GLU A 177 13.30 -1.01 1.52
N ILE A 178 12.10 -1.55 1.29
CA ILE A 178 11.90 -2.96 0.97
C ILE A 178 11.20 -3.15 -0.37
N GLY A 179 11.70 -4.08 -1.15
CA GLY A 179 11.15 -4.48 -2.45
C GLY A 179 11.42 -5.97 -2.72
N GLY A 180 10.70 -6.52 -3.66
CA GLY A 180 10.92 -7.90 -4.09
C GLY A 180 12.24 -8.09 -4.86
N PRO A 181 12.54 -9.31 -5.30
CA PRO A 181 13.80 -9.63 -5.98
C PRO A 181 13.85 -9.16 -7.43
N ASP A 182 12.71 -8.76 -8.02
CA ASP A 182 12.61 -8.40 -9.42
C ASP A 182 12.15 -6.95 -9.60
N GLN A 183 12.80 -6.22 -10.50
CA GLN A 183 12.29 -4.94 -11.01
C GLN A 183 11.58 -5.19 -12.34
N VAL A 184 10.30 -4.85 -12.42
CA VAL A 184 9.43 -5.14 -13.54
C VAL A 184 8.66 -3.90 -13.98
N THR A 185 8.33 -3.82 -15.27
CA THR A 185 7.53 -2.71 -15.80
C THR A 185 6.03 -2.93 -15.54
N LEU A 186 5.25 -1.85 -15.60
CA LEU A 186 3.78 -1.93 -15.51
C LEU A 186 3.20 -2.84 -16.61
N GLU A 187 3.79 -2.82 -17.81
CA GLU A 187 3.40 -3.73 -18.88
C GLU A 187 3.64 -5.19 -18.51
N GLN A 188 4.83 -5.52 -18.00
CA GLN A 188 5.15 -6.89 -17.56
C GLN A 188 4.22 -7.37 -16.45
N ILE A 189 3.89 -6.52 -15.47
CA ILE A 189 2.89 -6.83 -14.44
C ILE A 189 1.53 -7.12 -15.08
N THR A 190 1.09 -6.26 -16.00
CA THR A 190 -0.21 -6.40 -16.68
C THR A 190 -0.29 -7.71 -17.47
N LEU A 191 0.75 -8.05 -18.20
CA LEU A 191 0.84 -9.31 -18.98
C LEU A 191 0.88 -10.54 -18.06
N ALA A 192 1.62 -10.47 -16.95
CA ALA A 192 1.68 -11.55 -15.95
C ALA A 192 0.29 -11.82 -15.36
N ILE A 193 -0.43 -10.78 -14.98
CA ILE A 193 -1.80 -10.89 -14.46
C ILE A 193 -2.73 -11.46 -15.53
N ALA A 194 -2.68 -10.92 -16.76
CA ALA A 194 -3.50 -11.42 -17.87
C ALA A 194 -3.30 -12.92 -18.11
N HIS A 195 -2.05 -13.40 -18.07
CA HIS A 195 -1.74 -14.82 -18.20
C HIS A 195 -2.32 -15.68 -17.06
N VAL A 196 -2.27 -15.18 -15.83
CA VAL A 196 -2.78 -15.91 -14.66
C VAL A 196 -4.30 -16.03 -14.69
N ILE A 197 -5.02 -14.97 -15.10
CA ILE A 197 -6.49 -14.96 -15.15
C ILE A 197 -7.08 -15.52 -16.42
N ASP A 198 -6.30 -15.72 -17.50
CA ASP A 198 -6.79 -16.16 -18.82
C ASP A 198 -7.46 -17.53 -18.79
N LYS A 199 -7.04 -18.40 -17.86
CA LYS A 199 -7.67 -19.73 -17.66
C LYS A 199 -9.14 -19.61 -17.23
N GLU A 200 -9.51 -18.52 -16.57
CA GLU A 200 -10.85 -18.24 -16.08
C GLU A 200 -11.65 -17.39 -17.10
N TRP A 201 -10.97 -16.56 -17.89
CA TRP A 201 -11.54 -15.61 -18.84
C TRP A 201 -10.88 -15.76 -20.21
N PHE A 202 -11.36 -16.72 -20.95
CA PHE A 202 -10.77 -17.16 -22.21
C PHE A 202 -10.42 -16.00 -23.17
N GLY A 203 -9.14 -15.93 -23.55
CA GLY A 203 -8.64 -14.98 -24.55
C GLY A 203 -8.09 -13.65 -24.02
N ILE A 204 -8.06 -13.41 -22.70
CA ILE A 204 -7.47 -12.18 -22.14
C ILE A 204 -5.97 -12.08 -22.44
N ALA A 205 -5.23 -13.18 -22.29
CA ALA A 205 -3.79 -13.20 -22.55
C ALA A 205 -3.43 -12.99 -24.04
N LYS A 206 -4.41 -13.12 -24.95
CA LYS A 206 -4.24 -12.85 -26.38
C LYS A 206 -4.43 -11.39 -26.76
N ARG A 207 -4.95 -10.55 -25.84
CA ARG A 207 -5.13 -9.13 -26.08
C ARG A 207 -3.78 -8.45 -26.16
N LYS A 208 -3.63 -7.55 -27.14
CA LYS A 208 -2.40 -6.78 -27.30
C LYS A 208 -2.36 -5.63 -26.31
N PRO A 209 -1.18 -5.29 -25.75
CA PRO A 209 -0.99 -4.05 -24.99
C PRO A 209 -1.30 -2.84 -25.88
N LEU A 210 -2.01 -1.88 -25.30
CA LEU A 210 -2.29 -0.57 -25.89
C LEU A 210 -1.85 0.52 -24.92
N HIS A 211 -0.76 1.19 -25.24
CA HIS A 211 -0.25 2.30 -24.46
C HIS A 211 -1.08 3.55 -24.75
N LEU A 212 -1.62 4.14 -23.71
CA LEU A 212 -2.43 5.36 -23.81
C LEU A 212 -1.81 6.47 -22.96
N ASP A 213 -1.71 7.66 -23.54
CA ASP A 213 -1.33 8.84 -22.78
C ASP A 213 -2.27 8.98 -21.55
N PRO A 214 -1.73 9.10 -20.33
CA PRO A 214 -2.52 9.28 -19.12
C PRO A 214 -3.53 10.44 -19.21
N ARG A 215 -3.26 11.46 -20.02
CA ARG A 215 -4.16 12.60 -20.28
C ARG A 215 -5.46 12.14 -20.95
N LEU A 216 -5.44 11.10 -21.77
CA LEU A 216 -6.62 10.53 -22.41
C LEU A 216 -7.45 9.67 -21.46
N ILE A 217 -6.80 9.04 -20.48
CA ILE A 217 -7.46 8.19 -19.46
C ILE A 217 -8.04 9.05 -18.33
N ARG A 218 -7.38 10.16 -18.00
CA ARG A 218 -7.69 11.03 -16.85
C ARG A 218 -9.16 11.50 -16.76
N PRO A 219 -9.83 11.94 -17.85
CA PRO A 219 -11.24 12.34 -17.78
C PRO A 219 -12.15 11.18 -17.33
N GLY A 220 -11.92 9.97 -17.86
CA GLY A 220 -12.63 8.76 -17.42
C GLY A 220 -12.37 8.42 -15.96
N ALA A 221 -11.12 8.52 -15.52
CA ALA A 221 -10.73 8.32 -14.13
C ALA A 221 -11.41 9.33 -13.19
N MET A 222 -11.51 10.61 -13.59
CA MET A 222 -12.19 11.65 -12.82
C MET A 222 -13.69 11.36 -12.65
N VAL A 223 -14.36 10.90 -13.72
CA VAL A 223 -15.78 10.53 -13.66
C VAL A 223 -15.98 9.32 -12.77
N MET A 224 -15.16 8.27 -12.96
CA MET A 224 -15.23 7.07 -12.11
C MET A 224 -14.97 7.39 -10.63
N ASP A 225 -14.02 8.26 -10.35
CA ASP A 225 -13.67 8.65 -8.97
C ASP A 225 -14.81 9.40 -8.28
N ARG A 226 -15.60 10.19 -9.04
CA ARG A 226 -16.74 10.95 -8.50
C ARG A 226 -17.98 10.10 -8.31
N VAL A 227 -18.23 9.13 -9.21
CA VAL A 227 -19.49 8.37 -9.28
C VAL A 227 -19.40 7.03 -8.54
N LEU A 228 -18.25 6.34 -8.64
CA LEU A 228 -18.11 4.99 -8.11
C LEU A 228 -17.56 4.98 -6.68
N ALA A 229 -18.18 4.17 -5.85
CA ALA A 229 -17.65 3.89 -4.51
C ALA A 229 -16.24 3.28 -4.57
N ASN A 230 -15.95 2.42 -5.54
CA ASN A 230 -14.67 1.76 -5.76
C ASN A 230 -14.26 1.88 -7.22
N PRO A 231 -13.69 3.02 -7.66
CA PRO A 231 -13.22 3.18 -9.03
C PRO A 231 -12.02 2.27 -9.28
N LEU A 232 -11.83 1.90 -10.54
CA LEU A 232 -10.68 1.09 -10.97
C LEU A 232 -9.37 1.87 -10.91
N VAL A 233 -9.43 3.18 -11.07
CA VAL A 233 -8.28 4.08 -11.00
C VAL A 233 -8.75 5.48 -10.66
N THR A 234 -7.96 6.22 -9.89
CA THR A 234 -8.15 7.65 -9.63
C THR A 234 -7.11 8.48 -10.41
N PRO A 235 -7.35 9.78 -10.63
CA PRO A 235 -6.35 10.66 -11.26
C PRO A 235 -5.00 10.64 -10.55
N GLN A 236 -4.99 10.67 -9.21
CA GLN A 236 -3.77 10.63 -8.41
C GLN A 236 -3.02 9.29 -8.56
N GLN A 237 -3.75 8.19 -8.64
CA GLN A 237 -3.13 6.88 -8.89
C GLN A 237 -2.52 6.80 -10.30
N LEU A 238 -3.13 7.41 -11.32
CA LEU A 238 -2.53 7.50 -12.66
C LEU A 238 -1.20 8.25 -12.64
N ASP A 239 -1.13 9.36 -11.90
CA ASP A 239 0.11 10.15 -11.78
C ASP A 239 1.22 9.32 -11.10
N MET A 240 0.87 8.52 -10.11
CA MET A 240 1.81 7.63 -9.40
C MET A 240 2.33 6.48 -10.28
N LEU A 241 1.56 6.00 -11.27
CA LEU A 241 2.02 4.93 -12.17
C LEU A 241 3.22 5.34 -13.04
N ALA A 242 3.45 6.63 -13.22
CA ALA A 242 4.61 7.15 -13.95
C ALA A 242 5.87 7.27 -13.08
N LYS A 243 5.75 7.15 -11.75
CA LYS A 243 6.88 7.28 -10.82
C LYS A 243 7.49 5.90 -10.54
N PRO A 244 8.82 5.72 -10.68
CA PRO A 244 9.45 4.45 -10.29
C PRO A 244 9.19 4.12 -8.83
N ASN A 245 8.89 2.84 -8.56
CA ASN A 245 8.61 2.32 -7.23
C ASN A 245 9.58 1.17 -6.94
N VAL A 246 10.86 1.50 -6.86
CA VAL A 246 11.97 0.56 -6.77
C VAL A 246 12.99 1.01 -5.74
N THR A 247 13.71 0.04 -5.18
CA THR A 247 14.88 0.22 -4.33
C THR A 247 16.00 -0.71 -4.78
N ARG A 248 17.08 -0.88 -4.02
CA ARG A 248 18.14 -1.84 -4.33
C ARG A 248 17.56 -3.26 -4.41
N LEU A 249 18.01 -4.05 -5.39
CA LEU A 249 17.53 -5.44 -5.56
C LEU A 249 17.85 -6.33 -4.36
N ASP A 250 18.95 -6.07 -3.67
CA ASP A 250 19.39 -6.83 -2.51
C ASP A 250 18.92 -6.24 -1.18
N ALA A 251 18.06 -5.21 -1.18
CA ALA A 251 17.67 -4.48 0.03
C ALA A 251 17.13 -5.40 1.14
N VAL A 252 16.19 -6.30 0.82
CA VAL A 252 15.65 -7.23 1.83
C VAL A 252 16.70 -8.23 2.28
N ARG A 253 17.49 -8.80 1.36
CA ARG A 253 18.51 -9.76 1.73
C ARG A 253 19.61 -9.12 2.59
N SER A 254 20.09 -7.94 2.23
CA SER A 254 21.17 -7.27 2.96
C SER A 254 20.72 -6.74 4.33
N GLU A 255 19.50 -6.21 4.42
CA GLU A 255 19.00 -5.58 5.64
C GLU A 255 18.28 -6.57 6.58
N PHE A 256 17.60 -7.58 6.04
CA PHE A 256 16.73 -8.50 6.80
C PHE A 256 17.17 -9.96 6.75
N GLY A 257 18.22 -10.29 5.97
CA GLY A 257 18.87 -11.61 5.99
C GLY A 257 18.11 -12.74 5.30
N PHE A 258 17.09 -12.44 4.48
CA PHE A 258 16.35 -13.45 3.73
C PHE A 258 16.09 -13.04 2.28
N GLU A 259 15.83 -14.02 1.41
CA GLU A 259 15.46 -13.77 0.01
C GLU A 259 13.94 -13.60 -0.09
N PRO A 260 13.45 -12.45 -0.59
CA PRO A 260 12.02 -12.25 -0.78
C PRO A 260 11.48 -13.09 -1.94
N ARG A 261 10.20 -13.48 -1.87
CA ARG A 261 9.54 -14.26 -2.91
C ARG A 261 9.35 -13.43 -4.20
N PRO A 262 9.65 -14.00 -5.36
CA PRO A 262 9.41 -13.32 -6.63
C PRO A 262 7.90 -13.20 -6.91
N MET A 263 7.50 -12.18 -7.66
CA MET A 263 6.12 -12.05 -8.17
C MET A 263 5.76 -13.21 -9.11
N TRP A 264 6.73 -13.65 -9.90
CA TRP A 264 6.57 -14.71 -10.90
C TRP A 264 6.17 -16.03 -10.24
N GLY A 265 5.05 -16.61 -10.71
CA GLY A 265 4.51 -17.86 -10.13
C GLY A 265 3.66 -17.68 -8.86
N ASN A 266 3.68 -16.52 -8.21
CA ASN A 266 3.00 -16.27 -6.95
C ASN A 266 1.72 -15.41 -7.06
N LEU A 267 1.26 -15.08 -8.29
CA LEU A 267 0.01 -14.37 -8.54
C LEU A 267 -1.24 -15.29 -8.58
N GLY A 268 -1.12 -16.54 -8.16
CA GLY A 268 -2.20 -17.53 -8.23
C GLY A 268 -3.47 -17.16 -7.48
N TYR A 269 -3.40 -16.30 -6.46
CA TYR A 269 -4.53 -15.78 -5.69
C TYR A 269 -5.48 -14.91 -6.54
N LEU A 270 -5.04 -14.38 -7.70
CA LEU A 270 -5.85 -13.60 -8.63
C LEU A 270 -6.78 -14.43 -9.51
N LYS A 271 -6.63 -15.77 -9.54
CA LYS A 271 -7.46 -16.68 -10.36
C LYS A 271 -8.95 -16.66 -10.00
N ARG A 272 -9.28 -16.27 -8.78
CA ARG A 272 -10.65 -16.05 -8.33
C ARG A 272 -10.72 -14.68 -7.68
N PRO A 273 -10.96 -13.60 -8.43
CA PRO A 273 -11.27 -12.34 -7.78
C PRO A 273 -12.48 -12.57 -6.87
N SER A 274 -12.30 -12.37 -5.59
CA SER A 274 -13.39 -12.38 -4.61
C SER A 274 -14.54 -11.59 -5.23
N ARG A 275 -15.73 -12.17 -5.22
CA ARG A 275 -16.97 -11.70 -5.84
C ARG A 275 -16.95 -10.19 -6.11
N TRP A 276 -17.16 -9.82 -7.37
CA TRP A 276 -17.38 -8.43 -7.77
C TRP A 276 -18.23 -7.75 -6.69
N PRO A 277 -17.84 -6.59 -6.16
CA PRO A 277 -18.76 -5.84 -5.34
C PRO A 277 -20.03 -5.70 -6.17
N LYS A 278 -21.17 -6.20 -5.67
CA LYS A 278 -22.46 -5.97 -6.29
C LYS A 278 -22.51 -4.47 -6.53
N LEU A 279 -22.67 -4.07 -7.78
CA LEU A 279 -23.08 -2.71 -8.10
C LEU A 279 -24.28 -2.46 -7.21
N ALA A 280 -24.15 -1.55 -6.25
CA ALA A 280 -25.30 -1.11 -5.47
C ALA A 280 -26.25 -0.49 -6.48
N ALA A 281 -27.41 -1.16 -6.65
CA ALA A 281 -28.53 -0.62 -7.41
C ALA A 281 -29.05 0.63 -6.73
#